data_236bcbe8503c31b3d058dc23e26ff88a
#
_entry.id   236bcbe8503c31b3d058dc23e26ff88a
#
_cell.length_a   1.000
_cell.length_b   1.000
_cell.length_c   1.000
_cell.angle_alpha   90.00
_cell.angle_beta   90.00
_cell.angle_gamma   90.00
#
_symmetry.space_group_name_H-M   'P 1'
#
loop_
_entity.id
_entity.type
_entity.pdbx_description
1 polymer ?
#
loop_
_entity_poly.entity_id
_entity_poly.type
_entity_poly.pdbx_seq_one_letter_code
_entity_poly.pdbx_strand_id
1 'polypeptide(L)'
;MEYNRCGKSGLKLPQISLGLWHNFGSVDSFENAESIAVAAFDKGITHFDLANNYGPVPGSAETNFGKILKNNFQGNLRDEIVVSTKAGYTMWDGPYGDWGSRKYLLSSLDQSLKRMDLEYVDIFYSHRF
;
A
#
# COMPACT_ATOMS: atom_id res chain seq x y z
N MET A 1 -13.91 -13.57 9.22
CA MET A 1 -12.45 -13.44 8.99
C MET A 1 -11.72 -13.76 10.28
N GLU A 2 -10.68 -14.56 10.24
CA GLU A 2 -9.78 -14.80 11.37
C GLU A 2 -8.57 -13.87 11.29
N TYR A 3 -8.07 -13.46 12.46
CA TYR A 3 -6.93 -12.53 12.58
C TYR A 3 -5.83 -13.18 13.42
N ASN A 4 -4.64 -13.27 12.87
CA ASN A 4 -3.49 -13.91 13.49
C ASN A 4 -2.43 -12.87 13.92
N ARG A 5 -1.74 -13.13 15.02
CA ARG A 5 -0.65 -12.27 15.47
C ARG A 5 0.52 -12.29 14.48
N CYS A 6 0.99 -11.11 14.13
CA CYS A 6 2.20 -10.94 13.33
C CYS A 6 3.45 -11.01 14.25
N GLY A 7 3.92 -12.22 14.53
CA GLY A 7 5.06 -12.45 15.40
C GLY A 7 4.90 -11.81 16.78
N LYS A 8 5.89 -11.00 17.18
CA LYS A 8 5.93 -10.29 18.47
C LYS A 8 5.61 -8.79 18.35
N SER A 9 5.15 -8.32 17.19
CA SER A 9 4.88 -6.89 16.95
C SER A 9 3.66 -6.34 17.69
N GLY A 10 2.78 -7.22 18.17
CA GLY A 10 1.48 -6.84 18.71
C GLY A 10 0.38 -6.67 17.65
N LEU A 11 0.75 -6.51 16.39
CA LEU A 11 -0.17 -6.38 15.28
C LEU A 11 -0.89 -7.71 15.01
N LYS A 12 -2.17 -7.61 14.65
CA LYS A 12 -2.95 -8.73 14.11
C LYS A 12 -3.24 -8.48 12.64
N LEU A 13 -3.05 -9.49 11.82
CA LEU A 13 -3.36 -9.46 10.40
C LEU A 13 -4.48 -10.45 10.07
N PRO A 14 -5.37 -10.10 9.12
CA PRO A 14 -6.35 -11.07 8.62
C PRO A 14 -5.62 -12.21 7.90
N GLN A 15 -6.25 -13.38 7.82
CA GLN A 15 -5.69 -14.53 7.08
C GLN A 15 -5.48 -14.24 5.60
N ILE A 16 -6.24 -13.31 5.05
CA ILE A 16 -6.19 -12.90 3.64
C ILE A 16 -5.93 -11.40 3.59
N SER A 17 -4.96 -10.99 2.77
CA SER A 17 -4.68 -9.59 2.46
C SER A 17 -5.08 -9.28 1.03
N LEU A 18 -5.49 -8.05 0.76
CA LEU A 18 -5.74 -7.58 -0.59
C LEU A 18 -4.44 -6.99 -1.18
N GLY A 19 -3.88 -7.68 -2.18
CA GLY A 19 -2.73 -7.16 -2.93
C GLY A 19 -3.19 -6.21 -4.04
N LEU A 20 -2.57 -5.05 -4.15
CA LEU A 20 -2.93 -4.00 -5.09
C LEU A 20 -2.00 -3.92 -6.31
N TRP A 21 -1.39 -5.03 -6.70
CA TRP A 21 -0.55 -5.05 -7.90
C TRP A 21 -1.38 -4.96 -9.18
N HIS A 22 -2.47 -5.70 -9.28
CA HIS A 22 -3.38 -5.69 -10.43
C HIS A 22 -4.70 -5.00 -10.07
N ASN A 23 -5.37 -4.42 -11.07
CA ASN A 23 -6.66 -3.75 -10.97
C ASN A 23 -6.66 -2.39 -10.25
N PHE A 24 -5.51 -1.87 -9.85
CA PHE A 24 -5.40 -0.60 -9.13
C PHE A 24 -4.50 0.43 -9.83
N GLY A 25 -3.96 0.09 -11.00
CA GLY A 25 -3.08 0.97 -11.76
C GLY A 25 -3.80 2.04 -12.58
N SER A 26 -3.02 2.82 -13.33
CA SER A 26 -3.53 3.93 -14.15
C SER A 26 -4.34 3.50 -15.37
N VAL A 27 -4.26 2.23 -15.74
CA VAL A 27 -4.99 1.64 -16.89
C VAL A 27 -6.28 0.92 -16.46
N ASP A 28 -6.51 0.83 -15.17
CA ASP A 28 -7.67 0.14 -14.59
C ASP A 28 -8.80 1.12 -14.28
N SER A 29 -10.05 0.63 -14.25
CA SER A 29 -11.17 1.45 -13.80
C SER A 29 -11.04 1.77 -12.31
N PHE A 30 -11.04 3.07 -11.99
CA PHE A 30 -10.98 3.53 -10.61
C PHE A 30 -12.20 3.06 -9.80
N GLU A 31 -13.39 3.12 -10.38
CA GLU A 31 -14.63 2.70 -9.75
C GLU A 31 -14.60 1.20 -9.41
N ASN A 32 -14.01 0.38 -10.29
CA ASN A 32 -13.83 -1.04 -10.03
C ASN A 32 -12.81 -1.28 -8.90
N ALA A 33 -11.68 -0.58 -8.92
CA ALA A 33 -10.66 -0.65 -7.87
C ALA A 33 -11.24 -0.26 -6.50
N GLU A 34 -12.00 0.84 -6.44
CA GLU A 34 -12.69 1.30 -5.24
C GLU A 34 -13.69 0.26 -4.72
N SER A 35 -14.52 -0.27 -5.62
CA SER A 35 -15.50 -1.30 -5.30
C SER A 35 -14.85 -2.57 -4.74
N ILE A 36 -13.71 -3.01 -5.30
CA ILE A 36 -12.94 -4.15 -4.80
C ILE A 36 -12.42 -3.88 -3.37
N ALA A 37 -11.86 -2.71 -3.13
CA ALA A 37 -11.30 -2.36 -1.82
C ALA A 37 -12.39 -2.31 -0.74
N VAL A 38 -13.53 -1.68 -1.03
CA VAL A 38 -14.67 -1.61 -0.10
C VAL A 38 -15.25 -3.00 0.17
N ALA A 39 -15.47 -3.81 -0.87
CA ALA A 39 -15.98 -5.17 -0.73
C ALA A 39 -15.02 -6.08 0.05
N ALA A 40 -13.71 -5.88 -0.08
CA ALA A 40 -12.72 -6.59 0.71
C ALA A 40 -12.83 -6.23 2.20
N PHE A 41 -12.89 -4.94 2.51
CA PHE A 41 -13.05 -4.45 3.89
C PHE A 41 -14.35 -4.98 4.52
N ASP A 42 -15.47 -4.93 3.82
CA ASP A 42 -16.76 -5.44 4.31
C ASP A 42 -16.74 -6.95 4.65
N LYS A 43 -15.81 -7.69 4.03
CA LYS A 43 -15.56 -9.11 4.31
C LYS A 43 -14.52 -9.35 5.40
N GLY A 44 -14.02 -8.29 6.01
CA GLY A 44 -13.00 -8.34 7.08
C GLY A 44 -11.56 -8.44 6.56
N ILE A 45 -11.30 -8.16 5.28
CA ILE A 45 -9.94 -8.02 4.75
C ILE A 45 -9.48 -6.60 5.07
N THR A 46 -8.80 -6.45 6.17
CA THR A 46 -8.36 -5.14 6.69
C THR A 46 -6.92 -4.78 6.28
N HIS A 47 -6.18 -5.69 5.66
CA HIS A 47 -4.80 -5.46 5.22
C HIS A 47 -4.75 -5.25 3.70
N PHE A 48 -4.27 -4.07 3.30
CA PHE A 48 -4.06 -3.63 1.92
C PHE A 48 -2.57 -3.57 1.64
N ASP A 49 -2.10 -4.37 0.69
CA ASP A 49 -0.66 -4.54 0.41
C ASP A 49 -0.27 -3.92 -0.93
N LEU A 50 0.54 -2.87 -0.86
CA LEU A 50 1.04 -2.09 -1.99
C LEU A 50 2.56 -2.28 -2.19
N ALA A 51 3.08 -1.61 -3.19
CA ALA A 51 4.48 -1.29 -3.38
C ALA A 51 4.60 0.02 -4.16
N ASN A 52 5.73 0.70 -3.99
CA ASN A 52 5.95 1.99 -4.66
C ASN A 52 5.93 1.89 -6.19
N ASN A 53 6.29 0.71 -6.76
CA ASN A 53 6.31 0.48 -8.20
C ASN A 53 5.03 -0.14 -8.77
N TYR A 54 4.02 -0.42 -7.95
CA TYR A 54 2.78 -1.02 -8.46
C TYR A 54 2.01 -0.05 -9.37
N GLY A 55 1.49 -0.62 -10.42
CA GLY A 55 0.81 0.07 -11.52
C GLY A 55 0.44 -0.92 -12.61
N PRO A 56 0.58 -0.59 -13.89
CA PRO A 56 1.27 0.54 -14.52
C PRO A 56 0.50 1.86 -14.38
N VAL A 57 1.08 3.02 -14.33
CA VAL A 57 2.49 3.42 -14.29
C VAL A 57 3.03 3.22 -12.85
N PRO A 58 4.36 3.05 -12.61
CA PRO A 58 4.88 2.92 -11.26
C PRO A 58 4.41 4.04 -10.32
N GLY A 59 3.85 3.65 -9.16
CA GLY A 59 3.26 4.60 -8.21
C GLY A 59 1.77 4.86 -8.39
N SER A 60 1.17 4.46 -9.52
CA SER A 60 -0.25 4.73 -9.78
C SER A 60 -1.19 3.96 -8.86
N ALA A 61 -0.82 2.75 -8.44
CA ALA A 61 -1.63 1.99 -7.48
C ALA A 61 -1.70 2.71 -6.13
N GLU A 62 -0.59 3.24 -5.62
CA GLU A 62 -0.59 4.04 -4.39
C GLU A 62 -1.41 5.32 -4.55
N THR A 63 -1.30 6.02 -5.67
CA THR A 63 -2.09 7.22 -5.95
C THR A 63 -3.59 6.93 -5.98
N ASN A 64 -4.00 5.86 -6.62
CA ASN A 64 -5.41 5.46 -6.67
C ASN A 64 -5.90 4.99 -5.30
N PHE A 65 -5.09 4.23 -4.56
CA PHE A 65 -5.43 3.81 -3.21
C PHE A 65 -5.58 5.00 -2.25
N GLY A 66 -4.75 6.02 -2.38
CA GLY A 66 -4.91 7.28 -1.63
C GLY A 66 -6.27 7.93 -1.83
N LYS A 67 -6.77 7.94 -3.08
CA LYS A 67 -8.14 8.44 -3.38
C LYS A 67 -9.21 7.55 -2.74
N ILE A 68 -9.03 6.21 -2.80
CA ILE A 68 -9.94 5.25 -2.17
C ILE A 68 -9.98 5.45 -0.66
N LEU A 69 -8.82 5.64 -0.02
CA LEU A 69 -8.73 5.95 1.42
C LEU A 69 -9.51 7.22 1.76
N LYS A 70 -9.31 8.27 0.97
CA LYS A 70 -10.00 9.55 1.16
C LYS A 70 -11.52 9.44 1.01
N ASN A 71 -11.98 8.60 0.11
CA ASN A 71 -13.42 8.44 -0.13
C ASN A 71 -14.10 7.54 0.92
N ASN A 72 -13.41 6.50 1.42
CA ASN A 72 -14.07 5.40 2.14
C ASN A 72 -13.51 5.10 3.54
N PHE A 73 -12.27 5.48 3.85
CA PHE A 73 -11.56 5.03 5.06
C PHE A 73 -11.01 6.19 5.91
N GLN A 74 -11.80 7.25 6.07
CA GLN A 74 -11.42 8.40 6.88
C GLN A 74 -11.75 8.25 8.37
N GLY A 75 -11.12 9.10 9.17
CA GLY A 75 -11.34 9.13 10.61
C GLY A 75 -10.95 7.81 11.26
N ASN A 76 -11.80 7.31 12.12
CA ASN A 76 -11.56 6.06 12.88
C ASN A 76 -11.38 4.82 11.98
N LEU A 77 -11.85 4.85 10.73
CA LEU A 77 -11.66 3.72 9.81
C LEU A 77 -10.20 3.56 9.38
N ARG A 78 -9.40 4.65 9.35
CA ARG A 78 -7.96 4.53 9.12
C ARG A 78 -7.27 3.67 10.19
N ASP A 79 -7.72 3.76 11.42
CA ASP A 79 -7.17 2.99 12.54
C ASP A 79 -7.58 1.51 12.52
N GLU A 80 -8.62 1.16 11.76
CA GLU A 80 -9.12 -0.21 11.59
C GLU A 80 -8.53 -0.93 10.37
N ILE A 81 -7.68 -0.29 9.60
CA ILE A 81 -6.99 -0.91 8.45
C ILE A 81 -5.48 -0.92 8.64
N VAL A 82 -4.84 -1.91 8.02
CA VAL A 82 -3.39 -2.03 7.93
C VAL A 82 -2.99 -1.73 6.49
N VAL A 83 -2.16 -0.72 6.31
CA VAL A 83 -1.59 -0.35 5.02
C VAL A 83 -0.13 -0.73 5.00
N SER A 84 0.25 -1.59 4.08
CA SER A 84 1.65 -1.90 3.81
C SER A 84 2.09 -1.40 2.44
N THR A 85 3.33 -0.95 2.37
CA THR A 85 4.00 -0.71 1.08
C THR A 85 5.44 -1.16 1.15
N LYS A 86 6.15 -1.14 0.03
CA LYS A 86 7.50 -1.67 -0.11
C LYS A 86 8.27 -0.93 -1.18
N ALA A 87 9.58 -0.95 -1.07
CA ALA A 87 10.47 -0.36 -2.06
C ALA A 87 11.67 -1.27 -2.34
N GLY A 88 12.16 -1.28 -3.58
CA GLY A 88 13.29 -2.12 -3.98
C GLY A 88 13.57 -2.12 -5.48
N TYR A 89 12.60 -1.74 -6.30
CA TYR A 89 12.75 -1.66 -7.76
C TYR A 89 12.98 -0.22 -8.21
N THR A 90 13.49 -0.06 -9.44
CA THR A 90 13.81 1.26 -10.00
C THR A 90 12.58 2.17 -10.06
N MET A 91 12.70 3.34 -9.47
CA MET A 91 11.64 4.36 -9.44
C MET A 91 12.02 5.66 -10.12
N TRP A 92 13.32 5.97 -10.23
CA TRP A 92 13.83 7.15 -10.94
C TRP A 92 15.24 6.89 -11.49
N ASP A 93 15.59 7.63 -12.52
CA ASP A 93 16.92 7.55 -13.13
C ASP A 93 18.00 8.10 -12.20
N GLY A 94 19.16 7.47 -12.24
CA GLY A 94 20.32 7.87 -11.46
C GLY A 94 20.72 6.82 -10.41
N PRO A 95 21.85 7.01 -9.74
CA PRO A 95 22.48 5.98 -8.92
C PRO A 95 21.75 5.68 -7.60
N TYR A 96 20.73 6.48 -7.24
CA TYR A 96 20.04 6.36 -5.97
C TYR A 96 18.55 5.98 -6.09
N GLY A 97 18.10 5.71 -7.31
CA GLY A 97 16.69 5.43 -7.65
C GLY A 97 16.27 3.97 -7.59
N ASP A 98 17.12 3.08 -7.08
CA ASP A 98 16.92 1.64 -7.11
C ASP A 98 17.49 0.96 -5.86
N TRP A 99 17.08 -0.29 -5.66
CA TRP A 99 17.58 -1.26 -4.68
C TRP A 99 17.16 -0.96 -3.23
N GLY A 100 18.10 -1.01 -2.27
CA GLY A 100 17.76 -1.06 -0.84
C GLY A 100 18.64 -0.21 0.06
N SER A 101 19.32 0.82 -0.47
CA SER A 101 20.07 1.74 0.40
C SER A 101 19.13 2.48 1.36
N ARG A 102 19.64 2.84 2.53
CA ARG A 102 18.89 3.67 3.48
C ARG A 102 18.36 4.94 2.81
N LYS A 103 19.18 5.57 1.95
CA LYS A 103 18.79 6.76 1.19
C LYS A 103 17.59 6.49 0.29
N TYR A 104 17.63 5.41 -0.50
CA TYR A 104 16.53 5.01 -1.40
C TYR A 104 15.26 4.66 -0.61
N LEU A 105 15.38 3.89 0.47
CA LEU A 105 14.22 3.46 1.25
C LEU A 105 13.51 4.63 1.93
N LEU A 106 14.24 5.59 2.52
CA LEU A 106 13.65 6.79 3.12
C LEU A 106 12.97 7.66 2.07
N SER A 107 13.66 7.95 0.95
CA SER A 107 13.08 8.73 -0.16
C SER A 107 11.84 8.05 -0.74
N SER A 108 11.87 6.72 -0.87
CA SER A 108 10.74 5.95 -1.39
C SER A 108 9.54 5.98 -0.45
N LEU A 109 9.78 5.85 0.86
CA LEU A 109 8.70 5.95 1.85
C LEU A 109 8.04 7.33 1.82
N ASP A 110 8.84 8.40 1.81
CA ASP A 110 8.31 9.77 1.72
C ASP A 110 7.46 9.98 0.47
N GLN A 111 7.91 9.44 -0.68
CA GLN A 111 7.16 9.50 -1.93
C GLN A 111 5.86 8.67 -1.88
N SER A 112 5.90 7.49 -1.28
CA SER A 112 4.73 6.63 -1.09
C SER A 112 3.67 7.31 -0.20
N LEU A 113 4.08 7.90 0.91
CA LEU A 113 3.20 8.65 1.80
C LEU A 113 2.53 9.83 1.06
N LYS A 114 3.28 10.57 0.24
CA LYS A 114 2.73 11.65 -0.59
C LYS A 114 1.72 11.16 -1.61
N ARG A 115 1.98 10.02 -2.29
CA ARG A 115 1.04 9.45 -3.26
C ARG A 115 -0.26 9.01 -2.62
N MET A 116 -0.19 8.43 -1.43
CA MET A 116 -1.36 7.94 -0.69
C MET A 116 -2.04 9.00 0.17
N ASP A 117 -1.46 10.20 0.31
CA ASP A 117 -1.91 11.26 1.22
C ASP A 117 -2.04 10.75 2.67
N LEU A 118 -1.00 10.04 3.13
CA LEU A 118 -0.91 9.44 4.47
C LEU A 118 0.24 10.03 5.27
N GLU A 119 0.10 10.08 6.58
CA GLU A 119 1.17 10.45 7.50
C GLU A 119 2.08 9.25 7.85
N TYR A 120 1.55 8.02 7.76
CA TYR A 120 2.29 6.79 8.05
C TYR A 120 1.71 5.60 7.28
N VAL A 121 2.53 4.56 7.13
CA VAL A 121 2.10 3.19 6.80
C VAL A 121 2.34 2.29 8.01
N ASP A 122 1.57 1.23 8.12
CA ASP A 122 1.67 0.30 9.26
C ASP A 122 2.84 -0.67 9.10
N ILE A 123 3.16 -1.03 7.86
CA ILE A 123 4.28 -1.93 7.53
C ILE A 123 5.01 -1.37 6.29
N PHE A 124 6.33 -1.32 6.38
CA PHE A 124 7.18 -0.98 5.24
C PHE A 124 8.19 -2.11 4.99
N TYR A 125 8.16 -2.67 3.78
CA TYR A 125 9.01 -3.79 3.42
C TYR A 125 10.21 -3.37 2.55
N SER A 126 11.35 -4.04 2.75
CA SER A 126 12.34 -4.18 1.68
C SER A 126 11.78 -5.16 0.64
N HIS A 127 11.56 -4.68 -0.58
CA HIS A 127 10.91 -5.48 -1.64
C HIS A 127 11.85 -6.54 -2.21
N ARG A 128 13.14 -6.29 -2.10
CA ARG A 128 14.23 -7.22 -2.43
C ARG A 128 15.51 -6.85 -1.67
N PHE A 129 16.39 -7.81 -1.47
CA PHE A 129 17.66 -7.67 -0.76
C PHE A 129 18.81 -8.36 -1.50
#